data_ab73bdaee0f5a4ca2a81a3435813ebb6
#
_entry.id   ab73bdaee0f5a4ca2a81a3435813ebb6
#
_cell.length_a   1.000
_cell.length_b   1.000
_cell.length_c   1.000
_cell.angle_alpha   90.00
_cell.angle_beta   90.00
_cell.angle_gamma   90.00
#
_symmetry.space_group_name_H-M   'P 1'
#
loop_
_entity.id
_entity.type
_entity.pdbx_description
1 polymer ?
#
loop_
_entity_poly.entity_id
_entity_poly.type
_entity_poly.pdbx_seq_one_letter_code
_entity_poly.pdbx_strand_id
1 'polypeptide(L)'
;LPMAQVHVHDLARHVVPQVAPDASLDDVSSLMLRNPGDLVFVVNKDGIYEGAIYPEDFLAVRRQMEVRKGAVPADAGALVRTGAPVLDAGTHLTDALKLFEQTHLPAFPVVWKNTGRLDGVLYRNALFQVITEMMKRESGGDVGM
;
A
#
# COMPACT_ATOMS: atom_id res chain seq x y z
N LEU A 1 21.70 -7.61 -8.46
CA LEU A 1 21.06 -8.83 -7.95
C LEU A 1 19.97 -9.26 -8.91
N PRO A 2 19.84 -10.59 -9.16
CA PRO A 2 18.70 -11.10 -9.91
C PRO A 2 17.39 -10.78 -9.19
N MET A 3 16.35 -10.51 -9.97
CA MET A 3 15.04 -10.16 -9.42
C MET A 3 14.51 -11.23 -8.45
N ALA A 4 14.82 -12.50 -8.68
CA ALA A 4 14.40 -13.59 -7.83
C ALA A 4 15.05 -13.57 -6.43
N GLN A 5 16.14 -12.82 -6.24
CA GLN A 5 16.82 -12.68 -4.94
C GLN A 5 16.40 -11.44 -4.17
N VAL A 6 15.62 -10.56 -4.78
CA VAL A 6 15.12 -9.35 -4.12
C VAL A 6 13.72 -9.62 -3.60
N HIS A 7 13.50 -9.32 -2.33
CA HIS A 7 12.22 -9.51 -1.67
C HIS A 7 11.40 -8.21 -1.70
N VAL A 8 10.10 -8.36 -1.58
CA VAL A 8 9.17 -7.22 -1.52
C VAL A 8 9.56 -6.28 -0.38
N HIS A 9 9.95 -6.82 0.78
CA HIS A 9 10.43 -6.02 1.92
C HIS A 9 11.53 -5.05 1.52
N ASP A 10 12.45 -5.46 0.65
CA ASP A 10 13.61 -4.65 0.27
C ASP A 10 13.23 -3.38 -0.51
N LEU A 11 12.10 -3.42 -1.22
CA LEU A 11 11.61 -2.29 -2.00
C LEU A 11 10.46 -1.53 -1.35
N ALA A 12 9.84 -2.09 -0.33
CA ALA A 12 8.71 -1.43 0.32
C ALA A 12 9.15 -0.16 1.03
N ARG A 13 8.27 0.84 0.99
CA ARG A 13 8.44 2.03 1.85
C ARG A 13 7.86 1.68 3.21
N HIS A 14 8.69 1.83 4.27
CA HIS A 14 8.33 1.38 5.62
C HIS A 14 7.73 2.47 6.49
N VAL A 15 8.03 3.72 6.22
CA VAL A 15 7.42 4.86 6.93
C VAL A 15 6.19 5.30 6.16
N VAL A 16 5.02 5.00 6.69
CA VAL A 16 3.74 5.18 6.01
C VAL A 16 2.72 5.81 6.95
N PRO A 17 1.70 6.52 6.40
CA PRO A 17 0.63 7.07 7.23
C PRO A 17 -0.18 5.95 7.90
N GLN A 18 -0.31 6.01 9.22
CA GLN A 18 -1.01 4.99 10.01
C GLN A 18 -1.98 5.63 10.99
N VAL A 19 -3.09 4.96 11.23
CA VAL A 19 -4.07 5.30 12.26
C VAL A 19 -4.51 4.06 13.01
N ALA A 20 -4.99 4.25 14.23
CA ALA A 20 -5.67 3.20 14.97
C ALA A 20 -7.07 2.93 14.37
N PRO A 21 -7.65 1.73 14.57
CA PRO A 21 -8.98 1.43 14.03
C PRO A 21 -10.08 2.37 14.52
N ASP A 22 -9.97 2.87 15.75
CA ASP A 22 -10.92 3.80 16.36
C ASP A 22 -10.59 5.28 16.13
N ALA A 23 -9.59 5.57 15.29
CA ALA A 23 -9.24 6.95 14.97
C ALA A 23 -10.43 7.66 14.29
N SER A 24 -10.55 8.97 14.52
CA SER A 24 -11.64 9.77 13.98
C SER A 24 -11.47 9.99 12.47
N LEU A 25 -12.58 10.33 11.81
CA LEU A 25 -12.54 10.73 10.41
C LEU A 25 -11.68 11.99 10.21
N ASP A 26 -11.65 12.89 11.20
CA ASP A 26 -10.79 14.08 11.15
C ASP A 26 -9.32 13.71 11.17
N ASP A 27 -8.92 12.72 11.96
CA ASP A 27 -7.54 12.24 11.99
C ASP A 27 -7.15 11.65 10.62
N VAL A 28 -8.03 10.87 10.01
CA VAL A 28 -7.81 10.32 8.67
C VAL A 28 -7.68 11.46 7.65
N SER A 29 -8.57 12.44 7.72
CA SER A 29 -8.55 13.61 6.83
C SER A 29 -7.22 14.36 6.94
N SER A 30 -6.74 14.58 8.15
CA SER A 30 -5.45 15.26 8.39
C SER A 30 -4.28 14.50 7.78
N LEU A 31 -4.26 13.19 7.92
CA LEU A 31 -3.22 12.36 7.30
C LEU A 31 -3.28 12.39 5.79
N MET A 32 -4.47 12.35 5.22
CA MET A 32 -4.63 12.40 3.76
C MET A 32 -4.19 13.73 3.17
N LEU A 33 -4.45 14.84 3.88
CA LEU A 33 -4.00 16.15 3.46
C LEU A 33 -2.47 16.28 3.48
N ARG A 34 -1.81 15.65 4.43
CA ARG A 34 -0.35 15.66 4.53
C ARG A 34 0.33 14.65 3.62
N ASN A 35 -0.40 13.66 3.12
CA ASN A 35 0.13 12.58 2.28
C ASN A 35 -0.78 12.40 1.06
N PRO A 36 -0.86 13.40 0.16
CA PRO A 36 -1.80 13.35 -0.97
C PRO A 36 -1.55 12.15 -1.86
N GLY A 37 -2.62 11.42 -2.16
CA GLY A 37 -2.57 10.23 -3.02
C GLY A 37 -2.11 8.96 -2.34
N ASP A 38 -1.59 9.03 -1.11
CA ASP A 38 -1.14 7.84 -0.38
C ASP A 38 -2.31 7.10 0.28
N LEU A 39 -2.13 5.79 0.44
CA LEU A 39 -3.00 4.99 1.29
C LEU A 39 -2.77 5.37 2.75
N VAL A 40 -3.81 5.29 3.57
CA VAL A 40 -3.68 5.39 5.03
C VAL A 40 -3.95 4.00 5.61
N PHE A 41 -3.00 3.51 6.41
CA PHE A 41 -3.06 2.15 6.93
C PHE A 41 -3.67 2.12 8.32
N VAL A 42 -4.57 1.16 8.54
CA VAL A 42 -5.20 0.95 9.84
C VAL A 42 -4.45 -0.18 10.54
N VAL A 43 -3.85 0.16 11.68
CA VAL A 43 -3.00 -0.75 12.46
C VAL A 43 -3.44 -0.66 13.91
N ASN A 44 -3.64 -1.81 14.55
CA ASN A 44 -4.07 -1.83 15.95
C ASN A 44 -2.88 -1.59 16.90
N LYS A 45 -3.17 -1.54 18.19
CA LYS A 45 -2.17 -1.27 19.25
C LYS A 45 -1.03 -2.30 19.31
N ASP A 46 -1.26 -3.50 18.78
CA ASP A 46 -0.25 -4.57 18.75
C ASP A 46 0.57 -4.56 17.47
N GLY A 47 0.35 -3.56 16.60
CA GLY A 47 1.07 -3.43 15.33
C GLY A 47 0.50 -4.29 14.21
N ILE A 48 -0.67 -4.89 14.40
CA ILE A 48 -1.30 -5.77 13.42
C ILE A 48 -2.07 -4.95 12.39
N TYR A 49 -1.85 -5.25 11.13
CA TYR A 49 -2.52 -4.61 10.01
C TYR A 49 -3.98 -5.04 9.93
N GLU A 50 -4.90 -4.08 9.85
CA GLU A 50 -6.33 -4.34 9.76
C GLU A 50 -6.95 -3.88 8.44
N GLY A 51 -6.24 -3.15 7.63
CA GLY A 51 -6.73 -2.71 6.34
C GLY A 51 -6.14 -1.38 5.90
N ALA A 52 -6.47 -0.98 4.68
CA ALA A 52 -6.04 0.29 4.12
C ALA A 52 -7.22 1.13 3.68
N ILE A 53 -7.10 2.44 3.87
CA ILE A 53 -8.06 3.43 3.41
C ILE A 53 -7.50 4.03 2.13
N TYR A 54 -8.25 3.90 1.05
CA TYR A 54 -7.89 4.44 -0.26
C TYR A 54 -8.39 5.87 -0.40
N PRO A 55 -7.61 6.77 -1.00
CA PRO A 55 -8.03 8.18 -1.14
C PRO A 55 -9.39 8.35 -1.81
N GLU A 56 -9.67 7.59 -2.87
CA GLU A 56 -10.94 7.68 -3.58
C GLU A 56 -12.13 7.24 -2.72
N ASP A 57 -11.95 6.25 -1.85
CA ASP A 57 -13.00 5.80 -0.94
C ASP A 57 -13.29 6.87 0.12
N PHE A 58 -12.24 7.50 0.63
CA PHE A 58 -12.38 8.59 1.60
C PHE A 58 -13.11 9.78 0.99
N LEU A 59 -12.76 10.16 -0.23
CA LEU A 59 -13.42 11.26 -0.94
C LEU A 59 -14.90 10.98 -1.17
N ALA A 60 -15.27 9.73 -1.48
CA ALA A 60 -16.67 9.34 -1.64
C ALA A 60 -17.44 9.52 -0.31
N VAL A 61 -16.84 9.13 0.81
CA VAL A 61 -17.44 9.32 2.13
C VAL A 61 -17.61 10.82 2.44
N ARG A 62 -16.60 11.64 2.13
CA ARG A 62 -16.68 13.09 2.32
C ARG A 62 -17.83 13.71 1.54
N ARG A 63 -18.06 13.29 0.30
CA ARG A 63 -19.19 13.77 -0.52
C ARG A 63 -20.53 13.37 0.10
N GLN A 64 -20.64 12.13 0.61
CA GLN A 64 -21.85 11.68 1.28
C GLN A 64 -22.13 12.51 2.53
N MET A 65 -21.11 12.86 3.29
CA MET A 65 -21.25 13.72 4.47
C MET A 65 -21.73 15.11 4.10
N GLU A 66 -21.21 15.70 3.02
CA GLU A 66 -21.59 17.03 2.55
C GLU A 66 -23.05 17.09 2.12
N VAL A 67 -23.55 16.06 1.46
CA VAL A 67 -24.96 15.99 1.01
C VAL A 67 -25.87 15.32 2.01
N ARG A 68 -25.35 14.91 3.16
CA ARG A 68 -26.08 14.25 4.26
C ARG A 68 -26.88 13.02 3.81
N LYS A 69 -26.35 12.28 2.84
CA LYS A 69 -26.96 11.04 2.34
C LYS A 69 -26.25 9.83 2.90
N GLY A 70 -27.03 8.92 3.49
CA GLY A 70 -26.54 7.65 4.00
C GLY A 70 -25.90 7.74 5.37
N ALA A 71 -25.50 6.59 5.89
CA ALA A 71 -24.82 6.49 7.18
C ALA A 71 -23.37 6.93 7.05
N VAL A 72 -22.91 7.74 8.02
CA VAL A 72 -21.51 8.16 8.10
C VAL A 72 -20.72 7.06 8.80
N PRO A 73 -19.57 6.62 8.27
CA PRO A 73 -18.71 5.68 8.98
C PRO A 73 -18.32 6.21 10.36
N ALA A 74 -18.25 5.32 11.34
CA ALA A 74 -18.00 5.72 12.73
C ALA A 74 -16.54 6.14 12.94
N ASP A 75 -15.60 5.45 12.28
CA ASP A 75 -14.17 5.61 12.52
C ASP A 75 -13.33 5.10 11.33
N ALA A 76 -12.01 5.16 11.49
CA ALA A 76 -11.07 4.71 10.48
C ALA A 76 -11.27 3.23 10.10
N GLY A 77 -11.55 2.37 11.07
CA GLY A 77 -11.76 0.94 10.81
C GLY A 77 -12.90 0.68 9.85
N ALA A 78 -13.94 1.51 9.89
CA ALA A 78 -15.09 1.40 8.99
C ALA A 78 -14.80 1.88 7.56
N LEU A 79 -13.68 2.54 7.34
CA LEU A 79 -13.29 3.09 6.02
C LEU A 79 -12.41 2.16 5.19
N VAL A 80 -11.89 1.08 5.79
CA VAL A 80 -10.98 0.18 5.07
C VAL A 80 -11.68 -0.51 3.91
N ARG A 81 -10.93 -0.68 2.81
CA ARG A 81 -11.44 -1.39 1.64
C ARG A 81 -11.38 -2.89 1.91
N THR A 82 -12.54 -3.53 1.93
CA THR A 82 -12.66 -4.99 2.15
C THR A 82 -12.15 -5.76 0.94
N GLY A 83 -11.38 -6.82 1.19
CA GLY A 83 -10.93 -7.73 0.14
C GLY A 83 -9.81 -7.19 -0.74
N ALA A 84 -9.21 -6.05 -0.40
CA ALA A 84 -8.08 -5.52 -1.15
C ALA A 84 -6.85 -6.43 -0.98
N PRO A 85 -6.10 -6.69 -2.08
CA PRO A 85 -4.94 -7.57 -1.98
C PRO A 85 -3.82 -6.97 -1.15
N VAL A 86 -3.07 -7.83 -0.47
CA VAL A 86 -1.83 -7.46 0.23
C VAL A 86 -0.69 -8.35 -0.26
N LEU A 87 0.53 -7.81 -0.21
CA LEU A 87 1.74 -8.57 -0.49
C LEU A 87 2.37 -9.07 0.81
N ASP A 88 2.94 -10.25 0.76
CA ASP A 88 3.79 -10.74 1.84
C ASP A 88 5.19 -10.14 1.70
N ALA A 89 5.70 -9.51 2.76
CA ALA A 89 7.02 -8.90 2.79
C ALA A 89 8.15 -9.87 2.45
N GLY A 90 7.97 -11.15 2.73
CA GLY A 90 8.97 -12.19 2.49
C GLY A 90 8.95 -12.79 1.08
N THR A 91 8.02 -12.37 0.20
CA THR A 91 7.96 -12.90 -1.16
C THR A 91 8.95 -12.18 -2.08
N HIS A 92 9.18 -12.77 -3.25
CA HIS A 92 10.07 -12.21 -4.26
C HIS A 92 9.36 -11.20 -5.15
N LEU A 93 10.14 -10.33 -5.79
CA LEU A 93 9.59 -9.29 -6.69
C LEU A 93 8.79 -9.87 -7.84
N THR A 94 9.11 -11.09 -8.30
CA THR A 94 8.36 -11.75 -9.37
C THR A 94 6.89 -11.97 -8.98
N ASP A 95 6.63 -12.27 -7.71
CA ASP A 95 5.27 -12.46 -7.22
C ASP A 95 4.52 -11.12 -7.15
N ALA A 96 5.20 -10.06 -6.72
CA ALA A 96 4.64 -8.73 -6.73
C ALA A 96 4.29 -8.26 -8.15
N LEU A 97 5.19 -8.53 -9.11
CA LEU A 97 4.96 -8.18 -10.51
C LEU A 97 3.69 -8.86 -11.04
N LYS A 98 3.52 -10.14 -10.78
CA LYS A 98 2.32 -10.88 -11.19
C LYS A 98 1.05 -10.25 -10.63
N LEU A 99 1.07 -9.85 -9.36
CA LEU A 99 -0.09 -9.23 -8.74
C LEU A 99 -0.39 -7.86 -9.35
N PHE A 100 0.63 -7.04 -9.62
CA PHE A 100 0.44 -5.76 -10.29
C PHE A 100 -0.07 -5.92 -11.74
N GLU A 101 0.34 -6.97 -12.43
CA GLU A 101 -0.15 -7.26 -13.79
C GLU A 101 -1.64 -7.64 -13.80
N GLN A 102 -2.15 -8.19 -12.71
CA GLN A 102 -3.53 -8.64 -12.60
C GLN A 102 -4.49 -7.53 -12.15
N THR A 103 -3.98 -6.36 -11.76
CA THR A 103 -4.79 -5.28 -11.21
C THR A 103 -4.40 -3.94 -11.81
N HIS A 104 -5.22 -2.92 -11.57
CA HIS A 104 -4.91 -1.53 -11.91
C HIS A 104 -4.56 -0.70 -10.67
N LEU A 105 -4.37 -1.35 -9.52
CA LEU A 105 -4.07 -0.65 -8.28
C LEU A 105 -2.67 -0.01 -8.36
N PRO A 106 -2.51 1.20 -7.81
CA PRO A 106 -1.22 1.90 -7.83
C PRO A 106 -0.24 1.37 -6.78
N ALA A 107 -0.73 0.65 -5.79
CA ALA A 107 0.07 0.20 -4.66
C ALA A 107 -0.60 -0.97 -3.95
N PHE A 108 0.21 -1.76 -3.26
CA PHE A 108 -0.26 -2.80 -2.36
C PHE A 108 0.34 -2.61 -0.98
N PRO A 109 -0.47 -2.77 0.08
CA PRO A 109 0.07 -2.92 1.42
C PRO A 109 1.00 -4.13 1.48
N VAL A 110 2.06 -4.01 2.26
CA VAL A 110 3.04 -5.08 2.48
C VAL A 110 2.99 -5.48 3.94
N VAL A 111 2.76 -6.76 4.19
CA VAL A 111 2.52 -7.31 5.52
C VAL A 111 3.39 -8.55 5.70
N TRP A 112 3.93 -8.74 6.89
CA TRP A 112 4.54 -10.03 7.26
C TRP A 112 3.40 -11.00 7.56
N LYS A 113 3.06 -11.86 6.60
CA LYS A 113 1.87 -12.72 6.73
C LYS A 113 1.94 -13.70 7.89
N ASN A 114 3.15 -14.09 8.30
CA ASN A 114 3.31 -14.98 9.45
C ASN A 114 2.94 -14.33 10.78
N THR A 115 3.02 -13.00 10.89
CA THR A 115 2.71 -12.27 12.13
C THR A 115 1.52 -11.33 12.00
N GLY A 116 1.13 -10.97 10.78
CA GLY A 116 0.09 -9.98 10.52
C GLY A 116 0.55 -8.53 10.67
N ARG A 117 1.85 -8.30 10.92
CA ARG A 117 2.38 -6.96 11.15
C ARG A 117 2.59 -6.23 9.84
N LEU A 118 2.23 -4.95 9.82
CA LEU A 118 2.47 -4.08 8.67
C LEU A 118 3.97 -3.87 8.48
N ASP A 119 4.43 -4.08 7.26
CA ASP A 119 5.80 -3.76 6.84
C ASP A 119 5.87 -2.42 6.13
N GLY A 120 4.90 -2.12 5.28
CA GLY A 120 4.87 -0.87 4.55
C GLY A 120 3.98 -0.94 3.31
N VAL A 121 4.42 -0.28 2.24
CA VAL A 121 3.69 -0.21 0.98
C VAL A 121 4.66 -0.36 -0.19
N LEU A 122 4.24 -1.10 -1.21
CA LEU A 122 4.97 -1.18 -2.47
C LEU A 122 4.15 -0.50 -3.57
N TYR A 123 4.71 0.56 -4.15
CA TYR A 123 4.08 1.28 -5.24
C TYR A 123 4.43 0.65 -6.59
N ARG A 124 3.44 0.62 -7.50
CA ARG A 124 3.62 0.12 -8.87
C ARG A 124 4.81 0.79 -9.56
N ASN A 125 4.88 2.11 -9.49
CA ASN A 125 5.95 2.87 -10.14
C ASN A 125 7.33 2.50 -9.59
N ALA A 126 7.45 2.30 -8.28
CA ALA A 126 8.72 1.91 -7.66
C ALA A 126 9.18 0.54 -8.15
N LEU A 127 8.26 -0.42 -8.23
CA LEU A 127 8.58 -1.76 -8.72
C LEU A 127 9.04 -1.72 -10.19
N PHE A 128 8.28 -1.07 -11.05
CA PHE A 128 8.63 -1.01 -12.48
C PHE A 128 9.90 -0.24 -12.74
N GLN A 129 10.20 0.79 -11.94
CA GLN A 129 11.47 1.50 -12.03
C GLN A 129 12.64 0.58 -11.72
N VAL A 130 12.55 -0.22 -10.67
CA VAL A 130 13.61 -1.18 -10.30
C VAL A 130 13.77 -2.26 -11.37
N ILE A 131 12.69 -2.78 -11.90
CA ILE A 131 12.74 -3.78 -12.98
C ILE A 131 13.43 -3.19 -14.21
N THR A 132 13.10 -1.96 -14.59
CA THR A 132 13.73 -1.26 -15.71
C THR A 132 15.22 -1.09 -15.48
N GLU A 133 15.63 -0.69 -14.27
CA GLU A 133 17.05 -0.56 -13.92
C GLU A 133 17.79 -1.90 -14.00
N MET A 134 17.19 -2.97 -13.55
CA MET A 134 17.77 -4.31 -13.66
C MET A 134 17.95 -4.73 -15.10
N MET A 135 16.96 -4.46 -15.96
CA MET A 135 17.02 -4.78 -17.38
C MET A 135 18.12 -3.97 -18.08
N LYS A 136 18.28 -2.70 -17.75
CA LYS A 136 19.35 -1.85 -18.27
C LYS A 136 20.73 -2.37 -17.90
N ARG A 137 20.92 -2.82 -16.66
CA ARG A 137 22.20 -3.35 -16.20
C ARG A 137 22.59 -4.62 -16.95
N GLU A 138 21.63 -5.51 -17.21
CA GLU A 138 21.87 -6.71 -17.99
C GLU A 138 22.27 -6.37 -19.42
N SER A 139 21.54 -5.44 -20.08
CA SER A 139 21.87 -4.99 -21.43
C SER A 139 23.19 -4.23 -21.48
N GLY A 140 23.46 -3.38 -20.48
CA GLY A 140 24.72 -2.63 -20.38
C GLY A 140 25.92 -3.54 -20.16
N GLY A 141 25.78 -4.63 -19.42
CA GLY A 141 26.81 -5.64 -19.23
C GLY A 141 27.20 -6.32 -20.53
N ASP A 142 26.23 -6.59 -21.39
CA ASP A 142 26.47 -7.23 -22.69
C ASP A 142 27.12 -6.25 -23.68
N VAL A 143 26.80 -4.98 -23.61
CA VAL A 143 27.31 -3.94 -24.50
C VAL A 143 28.67 -3.40 -24.03
N GLY A 144 28.98 -3.50 -22.77
CA GLY A 144 30.19 -2.97 -22.17
C GLY A 144 31.47 -3.76 -22.46
N MET A 145 31.40 -4.73 -23.30
CA MET A 145 32.57 -5.54 -23.66
C MET A 145 33.44 -4.86 -24.73
#